data_3e18f6db36512e079fabd37bd052e377
#
_entry.id   3e18f6db36512e079fabd37bd052e377
#
_cell.length_a   1.000
_cell.length_b   1.000
_cell.length_c   1.000
_cell.angle_alpha   90.00
_cell.angle_beta   90.00
_cell.angle_gamma   90.00
#
_symmetry.space_group_name_H-M   'P 1'
#
loop_
_entity.id
_entity.type
_entity.pdbx_description
1 polymer ?
#
loop_
_entity_poly.entity_id
_entity_poly.type
_entity_poly.pdbx_seq_one_letter_code
_entity_poly.pdbx_strand_id
1 'polypeptide(L)'
;IIQYLTIDDNTFLKNLLSKRLNAEFNSQLQNVFCNQSSSKIVLTIKDCKIEAIIEENKVSEIKNSINLKTEALYIDDPFILDSKNIRFFFRRYDTHFQHRNHLLARILRTSKKNTLQEIVDNNRMKKIYSTITKICDGDITVEGSRFGLTFETENVGTKLLEFSNISAGLKTFAIIKTLLQNGSLEENGTIILDEPEVHLHPEWQVVFAEIIVLIQKEFNMHILINTHSPYFLNAIEVYSEKHNIVDRCKYYKAINEGSYSIIKDCTENIDEIYRQLSKPFQDLENERWKNNG
;
A
#
# COMPACT_ATOMS: atom_id res chain seq x y z
N ILE A 1 -12.46 5.19 0.01
CA ILE A 1 -13.72 5.03 -0.74
C ILE A 1 -14.02 3.55 -0.94
N ILE A 2 -13.13 2.79 -1.55
CA ILE A 2 -13.35 1.37 -1.91
C ILE A 2 -13.81 0.51 -0.72
N GLN A 3 -13.33 0.78 0.47
CA GLN A 3 -13.61 0.01 1.69
C GLN A 3 -15.10 -0.06 2.09
N TYR A 4 -15.94 0.86 1.63
CA TYR A 4 -17.35 0.97 2.03
C TYR A 4 -18.32 0.87 0.86
N LEU A 5 -17.86 0.53 -0.32
CA LEU A 5 -18.71 0.38 -1.50
C LEU A 5 -19.64 -0.86 -1.43
N THR A 6 -19.63 -1.57 -0.29
CA THR A 6 -20.60 -2.65 -0.01
C THR A 6 -21.93 -2.13 0.56
N ILE A 7 -22.09 -0.81 0.72
CA ILE A 7 -23.24 -0.20 1.39
C ILE A 7 -24.14 0.45 0.34
N ASP A 8 -25.39 0.00 0.23
CA ASP A 8 -26.38 0.51 -0.73
C ASP A 8 -27.03 1.86 -0.31
N ASP A 9 -26.84 2.29 0.93
CA ASP A 9 -27.40 3.56 1.43
C ASP A 9 -26.48 4.74 1.12
N ASN A 10 -26.84 5.52 0.11
CA ASN A 10 -26.10 6.70 -0.31
C ASN A 10 -25.99 7.77 0.79
N THR A 11 -26.98 7.90 1.67
CA THR A 11 -26.93 8.87 2.78
C THR A 11 -25.91 8.46 3.82
N PHE A 12 -25.90 7.19 4.18
CA PHE A 12 -24.92 6.63 5.09
C PHE A 12 -23.51 6.71 4.49
N LEU A 13 -23.36 6.34 3.23
CA LEU A 13 -22.08 6.37 2.50
C LEU A 13 -21.52 7.81 2.40
N LYS A 14 -22.39 8.79 2.13
CA LYS A 14 -22.04 10.22 2.11
C LYS A 14 -21.47 10.70 3.46
N ASN A 15 -22.16 10.39 4.55
CA ASN A 15 -21.72 10.77 5.90
C ASN A 15 -20.42 10.07 6.29
N LEU A 16 -20.30 8.81 5.97
CA LEU A 16 -19.10 8.00 6.25
C LEU A 16 -17.90 8.52 5.47
N LEU A 17 -18.05 8.79 4.17
CA LEU A 17 -17.00 9.33 3.32
C LEU A 17 -16.55 10.72 3.79
N SER A 18 -17.50 11.60 4.18
CA SER A 18 -17.20 12.91 4.76
C SER A 18 -16.37 12.79 6.03
N LYS A 19 -16.73 11.89 6.96
CA LYS A 19 -15.97 11.64 8.19
C LYS A 19 -14.55 11.12 7.88
N ARG A 20 -14.43 10.23 6.92
CA ARG A 20 -13.11 9.69 6.53
C ARG A 20 -12.21 10.75 5.90
N LEU A 21 -12.71 11.46 4.91
CA LEU A 21 -11.94 12.52 4.26
C LEU A 21 -11.49 13.57 5.28
N ASN A 22 -12.35 13.96 6.21
CA ASN A 22 -11.96 14.90 7.27
C ASN A 22 -10.93 14.32 8.23
N ALA A 23 -10.98 13.03 8.54
CA ALA A 23 -9.98 12.35 9.38
C ALA A 23 -8.62 12.25 8.68
N GLU A 24 -8.60 11.91 7.41
CA GLU A 24 -7.36 11.80 6.62
C GLU A 24 -6.68 13.16 6.40
N PHE A 25 -7.45 14.17 6.09
CA PHE A 25 -6.94 15.52 5.78
C PHE A 25 -7.04 16.51 6.94
N ASN A 26 -7.25 16.04 8.17
CA ASN A 26 -7.34 16.88 9.38
C ASN A 26 -8.34 18.05 9.23
N SER A 27 -9.47 17.79 8.60
CA SER A 27 -10.52 18.79 8.28
C SER A 27 -10.04 19.95 7.39
N GLN A 28 -8.98 19.76 6.61
CA GLN A 28 -8.40 20.76 5.70
C GLN A 28 -8.63 20.42 4.22
N LEU A 29 -9.74 19.79 3.89
CA LEU A 29 -10.08 19.40 2.51
C LEU A 29 -10.04 20.57 1.52
N GLN A 30 -10.44 21.77 1.95
CA GLN A 30 -10.41 22.99 1.14
C GLN A 30 -8.99 23.31 0.63
N ASN A 31 -7.97 23.04 1.43
CA ASN A 31 -6.59 23.31 1.07
C ASN A 31 -6.01 22.24 0.11
N VAL A 32 -6.56 21.03 0.14
CA VAL A 32 -6.11 19.92 -0.72
C VAL A 32 -6.67 20.08 -2.14
N PHE A 33 -7.88 20.60 -2.31
CA PHE A 33 -8.54 20.75 -3.60
C PHE A 33 -8.43 22.15 -4.21
N CYS A 34 -7.34 22.86 -3.96
CA CYS A 34 -6.87 24.04 -4.68
C CYS A 34 -7.94 25.10 -4.95
N ASN A 35 -8.41 25.82 -3.92
CA ASN A 35 -9.20 27.08 -4.04
C ASN A 35 -10.44 27.02 -4.96
N GLN A 36 -10.96 25.85 -5.26
CA GLN A 36 -12.21 25.71 -6.01
C GLN A 36 -13.40 25.56 -5.04
N SER A 37 -14.55 26.06 -5.44
CA SER A 37 -15.78 25.97 -4.66
C SER A 37 -16.28 24.53 -4.52
N SER A 38 -15.93 23.66 -5.46
CA SER A 38 -16.28 22.25 -5.45
C SER A 38 -15.21 21.39 -6.12
N SER A 39 -15.10 20.14 -5.69
CA SER A 39 -14.25 19.12 -6.30
C SER A 39 -15.05 17.84 -6.55
N LYS A 40 -14.69 17.12 -7.59
CA LYS A 40 -15.37 15.88 -7.96
C LYS A 40 -14.39 14.73 -7.97
N ILE A 41 -14.71 13.65 -7.24
CA ILE A 41 -14.01 12.38 -7.29
C ILE A 41 -14.89 11.40 -8.06
N VAL A 42 -14.28 10.75 -9.05
CA VAL A 42 -14.94 9.71 -9.84
C VAL A 42 -14.07 8.45 -9.81
N LEU A 43 -14.66 7.33 -9.43
CA LEU A 43 -14.06 6.02 -9.52
C LEU A 43 -14.93 5.14 -10.39
N THR A 44 -14.35 4.58 -11.45
CA THR A 44 -15.02 3.64 -12.34
C THR A 44 -14.36 2.28 -12.24
N ILE A 45 -15.15 1.23 -12.02
CA ILE A 45 -14.69 -0.16 -11.97
C ILE A 45 -15.61 -0.96 -12.88
N LYS A 46 -15.08 -1.42 -14.01
CA LYS A 46 -15.87 -2.02 -15.11
C LYS A 46 -17.00 -1.05 -15.54
N ASP A 47 -18.23 -1.50 -15.49
CA ASP A 47 -19.43 -0.71 -15.87
C ASP A 47 -20.06 0.05 -14.70
N CYS A 48 -19.48 -0.08 -13.50
CA CYS A 48 -19.98 0.54 -12.28
C CYS A 48 -19.18 1.79 -11.94
N LYS A 49 -19.86 2.78 -11.34
CA LYS A 49 -19.27 4.10 -11.05
C LYS A 49 -19.67 4.61 -9.69
N ILE A 50 -18.75 5.25 -9.00
CA ILE A 50 -19.03 6.13 -7.88
C ILE A 50 -18.60 7.55 -8.23
N GLU A 51 -19.46 8.51 -7.97
CA GLU A 51 -19.18 9.93 -8.07
C GLU A 51 -19.43 10.58 -6.71
N ALA A 52 -18.47 11.34 -6.22
CA ALA A 52 -18.61 12.13 -5.00
C ALA A 52 -18.26 13.58 -5.30
N ILE A 53 -19.14 14.50 -4.92
CA ILE A 53 -18.91 15.94 -4.99
C ILE A 53 -18.57 16.42 -3.59
N ILE A 54 -17.49 17.19 -3.48
CA ILE A 54 -16.96 17.73 -2.22
C ILE A 54 -17.09 19.25 -2.27
N GLU A 55 -17.78 19.81 -1.29
CA GLU A 55 -17.98 21.23 -1.09
C GLU A 55 -17.78 21.55 0.40
N GLU A 56 -17.14 22.66 0.72
CA GLU A 56 -16.97 23.15 2.10
C GLU A 56 -16.50 22.07 3.10
N ASN A 57 -15.50 21.26 2.72
CA ASN A 57 -14.97 20.15 3.53
C ASN A 57 -15.95 18.99 3.77
N LYS A 58 -17.01 18.87 2.99
CA LYS A 58 -17.99 17.79 3.11
C LYS A 58 -18.29 17.19 1.75
N VAL A 59 -18.67 15.92 1.76
CA VAL A 59 -19.31 15.34 0.58
C VAL A 59 -20.73 15.88 0.49
N SER A 60 -21.00 16.70 -0.52
CA SER A 60 -22.32 17.30 -0.75
C SER A 60 -23.25 16.33 -1.47
N GLU A 61 -22.72 15.58 -2.42
CA GLU A 61 -23.47 14.59 -3.19
C GLU A 61 -22.64 13.32 -3.39
N ILE A 62 -23.30 12.16 -3.42
CA ILE A 62 -22.72 10.89 -3.80
C ILE A 62 -23.69 10.10 -4.68
N LYS A 63 -23.19 9.57 -5.80
CA LYS A 63 -23.88 8.60 -6.65
C LYS A 63 -23.04 7.35 -6.69
N ASN A 64 -23.58 6.21 -6.27
CA ASN A 64 -22.88 4.95 -6.22
C ASN A 64 -23.66 3.85 -6.93
N SER A 65 -23.01 3.21 -7.89
CA SER A 65 -23.48 1.97 -8.52
C SER A 65 -22.52 0.80 -8.31
N ILE A 66 -21.49 0.99 -7.45
CA ILE A 66 -20.46 -0.01 -7.18
C ILE A 66 -20.84 -0.80 -5.92
N ASN A 67 -20.78 -2.13 -6.04
CA ASN A 67 -20.90 -3.04 -4.91
C ASN A 67 -19.65 -3.96 -4.91
N LEU A 68 -18.64 -3.60 -4.14
CA LEU A 68 -17.42 -4.39 -3.99
C LEU A 68 -17.52 -5.31 -2.79
N LYS A 69 -17.09 -6.56 -2.98
CA LYS A 69 -17.08 -7.58 -1.92
C LYS A 69 -15.76 -7.62 -1.16
N THR A 70 -14.72 -6.98 -1.69
CA THR A 70 -13.36 -6.96 -1.14
C THR A 70 -12.97 -5.58 -0.69
N GLU A 71 -12.11 -5.53 0.32
CA GLU A 71 -11.58 -4.28 0.86
C GLU A 71 -10.30 -3.83 0.15
N ALA A 72 -9.97 -2.54 0.28
CA ALA A 72 -8.69 -1.99 -0.11
C ALA A 72 -7.80 -1.76 1.11
N LEU A 73 -6.54 -2.18 1.01
CA LEU A 73 -5.49 -1.88 1.96
C LEU A 73 -4.61 -0.76 1.40
N TYR A 74 -4.31 0.24 2.23
CA TYR A 74 -3.36 1.31 1.89
C TYR A 74 -2.18 1.25 2.84
N ILE A 75 -0.96 1.15 2.29
CA ILE A 75 0.29 1.04 3.02
C ILE A 75 1.20 2.17 2.54
N ASP A 76 1.42 3.17 3.40
CA ASP A 76 2.25 4.34 3.15
C ASP A 76 3.54 4.34 3.97
N ASP A 77 3.53 3.68 5.14
CA ASP A 77 4.59 3.85 6.11
C ASP A 77 4.73 2.62 7.04
N PRO A 78 5.90 1.98 7.09
CA PRO A 78 6.15 0.85 7.99
C PRO A 78 6.26 1.26 9.47
N PHE A 79 6.42 2.57 9.77
CA PHE A 79 6.48 3.07 11.15
C PHE A 79 5.13 3.03 11.88
N ILE A 80 4.06 2.63 11.20
CA ILE A 80 2.80 2.29 11.85
C ILE A 80 3.01 1.24 12.96
N LEU A 81 4.01 0.37 12.80
CA LEU A 81 4.37 -0.64 13.80
C LEU A 81 5.01 -0.05 15.06
N ASP A 82 5.50 1.19 15.03
CA ASP A 82 6.06 1.88 16.21
C ASP A 82 4.99 2.48 17.12
N SER A 83 3.71 2.25 16.83
CA SER A 83 2.60 2.79 17.61
C SER A 83 2.64 2.29 19.06
N LYS A 84 2.92 3.19 20.01
CA LYS A 84 3.00 2.89 21.45
C LYS A 84 1.62 2.60 22.09
N ASN A 85 0.53 2.89 21.40
CA ASN A 85 -0.82 2.92 21.96
C ASN A 85 -1.72 1.76 21.47
N ILE A 86 -1.16 0.59 21.19
CA ILE A 86 -1.92 -0.58 20.73
C ILE A 86 -3.06 -0.93 21.69
N ARG A 87 -2.86 -0.75 23.02
CA ARG A 87 -3.94 -0.99 24.01
C ARG A 87 -5.12 -0.02 23.86
N PHE A 88 -4.89 1.23 23.45
CA PHE A 88 -5.95 2.19 23.18
C PHE A 88 -6.68 1.84 21.89
N PHE A 89 -6.00 1.23 20.94
CA PHE A 89 -6.59 0.79 19.69
C PHE A 89 -7.73 -0.20 19.90
N PHE A 90 -7.56 -1.14 20.81
CA PHE A 90 -8.62 -2.11 21.15
C PHE A 90 -9.78 -1.52 21.95
N ARG A 91 -9.63 -0.32 22.54
CA ARG A 91 -10.65 0.32 23.39
C ARG A 91 -11.52 1.35 22.71
N ARG A 92 -11.11 1.91 21.56
CA ARG A 92 -11.84 2.97 20.85
C ARG A 92 -12.18 2.53 19.42
N TYR A 93 -13.40 2.09 19.24
CA TYR A 93 -13.97 1.81 17.90
C TYR A 93 -14.06 3.07 17.00
N ASP A 94 -13.98 4.28 17.54
CA ASP A 94 -14.15 5.55 16.81
C ASP A 94 -12.91 6.02 16.04
N THR A 95 -11.75 5.39 16.19
CA THR A 95 -10.50 5.82 15.55
C THR A 95 -10.24 5.15 14.19
N HIS A 96 -11.16 4.34 13.69
CA HIS A 96 -10.99 3.58 12.44
C HIS A 96 -11.15 4.40 11.15
N PHE A 97 -11.30 5.73 11.25
CA PHE A 97 -11.50 6.55 10.06
C PHE A 97 -10.20 6.80 9.27
N GLN A 98 -9.04 6.72 9.90
CA GLN A 98 -7.76 6.87 9.21
C GLN A 98 -7.28 5.54 8.63
N HIS A 99 -6.65 5.57 7.45
CA HIS A 99 -6.11 4.37 6.78
C HIS A 99 -5.11 3.62 7.64
N ARG A 100 -4.26 4.32 8.41
CA ARG A 100 -3.28 3.70 9.33
C ARG A 100 -3.94 2.85 10.41
N ASN A 101 -5.03 3.34 10.99
CA ASN A 101 -5.79 2.57 11.98
C ASN A 101 -6.43 1.33 11.38
N HIS A 102 -6.90 1.43 10.13
CA HIS A 102 -7.42 0.28 9.40
C HIS A 102 -6.33 -0.75 9.11
N LEU A 103 -5.16 -0.31 8.62
CA LEU A 103 -4.02 -1.19 8.38
C LEU A 103 -3.58 -1.90 9.66
N LEU A 104 -3.46 -1.17 10.78
CA LEU A 104 -3.08 -1.76 12.07
C LEU A 104 -4.11 -2.79 12.55
N ALA A 105 -5.42 -2.54 12.37
CA ALA A 105 -6.46 -3.51 12.67
C ALA A 105 -6.33 -4.79 11.85
N ARG A 106 -5.89 -4.67 10.59
CA ARG A 106 -5.65 -5.82 9.73
C ARG A 106 -4.39 -6.59 10.13
N ILE A 107 -3.32 -5.90 10.50
CA ILE A 107 -2.09 -6.53 11.01
C ILE A 107 -2.37 -7.29 12.31
N LEU A 108 -3.16 -6.71 13.22
CA LEU A 108 -3.49 -7.30 14.51
C LEU A 108 -4.63 -8.34 14.47
N ARG A 109 -5.19 -8.59 13.30
CA ARG A 109 -6.23 -9.60 13.12
C ARG A 109 -5.65 -10.99 13.47
N THR A 110 -6.32 -11.69 14.37
CA THR A 110 -5.95 -13.07 14.68
C THR A 110 -6.15 -13.97 13.46
N SER A 111 -5.11 -14.69 13.09
CA SER A 111 -5.18 -15.69 12.02
C SER A 111 -6.32 -16.68 12.30
N LYS A 112 -7.13 -16.99 11.28
CA LYS A 112 -7.89 -18.23 11.29
C LYS A 112 -6.86 -19.36 11.26
N LYS A 113 -6.86 -20.27 12.23
CA LYS A 113 -5.87 -21.37 12.35
C LYS A 113 -5.65 -22.15 11.05
N ASN A 114 -6.60 -22.14 10.14
CA ASN A 114 -6.54 -22.82 8.85
C ASN A 114 -5.69 -22.08 7.81
N THR A 115 -5.50 -20.75 7.93
CA THR A 115 -4.82 -19.97 6.90
C THR A 115 -3.32 -20.30 6.78
N LEU A 116 -2.65 -20.54 7.93
CA LEU A 116 -1.24 -20.97 7.91
C LEU A 116 -1.07 -22.35 7.30
N GLN A 117 -1.98 -23.29 7.60
CA GLN A 117 -1.96 -24.62 7.01
C GLN A 117 -2.22 -24.55 5.50
N GLU A 118 -3.20 -23.74 5.08
CA GLU A 118 -3.48 -23.50 3.66
C GLU A 118 -2.30 -22.87 2.92
N ILE A 119 -1.54 -21.96 3.56
CA ILE A 119 -0.31 -21.39 2.99
C ILE A 119 0.75 -22.46 2.79
N VAL A 120 0.95 -23.33 3.78
CA VAL A 120 1.95 -24.41 3.72
C VAL A 120 1.56 -25.46 2.68
N ASP A 121 0.27 -25.79 2.61
CA ASP A 121 -0.26 -26.83 1.70
C ASP A 121 -0.40 -26.30 0.25
N ASN A 122 -0.53 -24.98 0.07
CA ASN A 122 -0.66 -24.35 -1.25
C ASN A 122 0.72 -24.04 -1.84
N ASN A 123 1.15 -24.84 -2.82
CA ASN A 123 2.44 -24.65 -3.50
C ASN A 123 2.63 -23.25 -4.13
N ARG A 124 1.54 -22.55 -4.48
CA ARG A 124 1.56 -21.20 -5.04
C ARG A 124 2.05 -20.18 -4.00
N MET A 125 1.52 -20.25 -2.78
CA MET A 125 1.87 -19.31 -1.70
C MET A 125 3.23 -19.64 -1.07
N LYS A 126 3.68 -20.89 -1.15
CA LYS A 126 4.95 -21.36 -0.59
C LYS A 126 6.15 -20.54 -1.08
N LYS A 127 6.17 -20.16 -2.36
CA LYS A 127 7.25 -19.36 -2.93
C LYS A 127 7.28 -17.95 -2.33
N ILE A 128 6.13 -17.28 -2.25
CA ILE A 128 6.03 -15.93 -1.66
C ILE A 128 6.50 -15.97 -0.22
N TYR A 129 5.94 -16.89 0.56
CA TYR A 129 6.24 -17.04 1.99
C TYR A 129 7.72 -17.33 2.22
N SER A 130 8.30 -18.30 1.49
CA SER A 130 9.72 -18.65 1.64
C SER A 130 10.66 -17.51 1.24
N THR A 131 10.27 -16.66 0.30
CA THR A 131 11.06 -15.50 -0.09
C THR A 131 11.02 -14.42 1.00
N ILE A 132 9.86 -14.17 1.58
CA ILE A 132 9.72 -13.21 2.69
C ILE A 132 10.46 -13.69 3.94
N THR A 133 10.32 -14.97 4.28
CA THR A 133 10.93 -15.56 5.49
C THR A 133 12.45 -15.51 5.48
N LYS A 134 13.08 -15.56 4.31
CA LYS A 134 14.56 -15.39 4.19
C LYS A 134 15.01 -14.00 4.66
N ILE A 135 14.16 -12.98 4.59
CA ILE A 135 14.48 -11.61 4.99
C ILE A 135 13.91 -11.33 6.39
N CYS A 136 12.68 -11.74 6.63
CA CYS A 136 11.96 -11.52 7.88
C CYS A 136 11.44 -12.87 8.41
N ASP A 137 12.26 -13.53 9.22
CA ASP A 137 11.90 -14.81 9.85
C ASP A 137 10.98 -14.63 11.06
N GLY A 138 11.04 -13.46 11.74
CA GLY A 138 10.20 -13.16 12.89
C GLY A 138 8.72 -12.95 12.55
N ASP A 139 7.85 -13.18 13.54
CA ASP A 139 6.41 -12.96 13.46
C ASP A 139 5.98 -11.79 14.34
N ILE A 140 5.01 -11.00 13.85
CA ILE A 140 4.43 -9.88 14.62
C ILE A 140 3.66 -10.43 15.81
N THR A 141 4.03 -10.01 17.01
CA THR A 141 3.45 -10.50 18.26
C THR A 141 3.14 -9.36 19.23
N VAL A 142 2.07 -9.53 19.99
CA VAL A 142 1.68 -8.66 21.10
C VAL A 142 1.75 -9.46 22.40
N GLU A 143 2.70 -9.11 23.26
CA GLU A 143 2.88 -9.72 24.59
C GLU A 143 2.57 -8.68 25.69
N GLY A 144 1.38 -8.73 26.24
CA GLY A 144 0.96 -7.75 27.25
C GLY A 144 0.91 -6.31 26.70
N SER A 145 1.89 -5.47 27.04
CA SER A 145 2.04 -4.10 26.51
C SER A 145 3.11 -3.99 25.42
N ARG A 146 3.86 -5.06 25.20
CA ARG A 146 4.98 -5.08 24.25
C ARG A 146 4.49 -5.51 22.89
N PHE A 147 4.96 -4.81 21.84
CA PHE A 147 4.63 -5.06 20.45
C PHE A 147 5.93 -5.10 19.64
N GLY A 148 6.14 -6.21 18.94
CA GLY A 148 7.39 -6.43 18.23
C GLY A 148 7.37 -7.66 17.36
N LEU A 149 8.56 -8.05 16.91
CA LEU A 149 8.79 -9.32 16.23
C LEU A 149 9.34 -10.35 17.21
N THR A 150 8.77 -11.54 17.18
CA THR A 150 9.32 -12.72 17.88
C THR A 150 10.15 -13.54 16.93
N PHE A 151 11.33 -13.90 17.38
CA PHE A 151 12.27 -14.77 16.67
C PHE A 151 12.54 -16.02 17.50
N GLU A 152 12.64 -17.16 16.85
CA GLU A 152 13.15 -18.38 17.47
C GLU A 152 14.69 -18.37 17.42
N THR A 153 15.34 -18.51 18.56
CA THR A 153 16.79 -18.61 18.67
C THR A 153 17.18 -19.95 19.28
N GLU A 154 18.10 -20.65 18.65
CA GLU A 154 18.50 -22.01 19.02
C GLU A 154 18.94 -22.17 20.50
N ASN A 155 19.52 -21.10 21.09
CA ASN A 155 20.11 -21.16 22.42
C ASN A 155 19.33 -20.46 23.53
N VAL A 156 18.31 -19.64 23.20
CA VAL A 156 17.63 -18.74 24.16
C VAL A 156 16.10 -18.90 24.11
N GLY A 157 15.59 -19.70 23.17
CA GLY A 157 14.15 -19.81 22.92
C GLY A 157 13.58 -18.58 22.17
N THR A 158 12.31 -18.33 22.34
CA THR A 158 11.62 -17.22 21.66
C THR A 158 12.00 -15.87 22.30
N LYS A 159 12.43 -14.92 21.47
CA LYS A 159 12.79 -13.56 21.91
C LYS A 159 11.92 -12.53 21.19
N LEU A 160 11.26 -11.65 21.96
CA LEU A 160 10.55 -10.49 21.42
C LEU A 160 11.49 -9.29 21.28
N LEU A 161 11.58 -8.73 20.08
CA LEU A 161 12.26 -7.48 19.77
C LEU A 161 11.23 -6.41 19.44
N GLU A 162 11.18 -5.35 20.22
CA GLU A 162 10.23 -4.25 20.01
C GLU A 162 10.50 -3.52 18.70
N PHE A 163 9.45 -3.07 18.02
CA PHE A 163 9.56 -2.44 16.69
C PHE A 163 10.45 -1.20 16.68
N SER A 164 10.53 -0.44 17.76
CA SER A 164 11.47 0.69 17.89
C SER A 164 12.94 0.32 17.65
N ASN A 165 13.28 -0.95 17.79
CA ASN A 165 14.64 -1.49 17.61
C ASN A 165 14.81 -2.25 16.29
N ILE A 166 13.82 -2.19 15.40
CA ILE A 166 13.81 -2.90 14.11
C ILE A 166 13.92 -1.89 12.98
N SER A 167 14.73 -2.21 11.96
CA SER A 167 14.86 -1.36 10.78
C SER A 167 13.53 -1.21 10.03
N ALA A 168 13.32 -0.05 9.41
CA ALA A 168 12.12 0.23 8.64
C ALA A 168 11.91 -0.79 7.50
N GLY A 169 12.98 -1.15 6.80
CA GLY A 169 12.89 -2.16 5.73
C GLY A 169 12.39 -3.52 6.23
N LEU A 170 12.84 -3.98 7.40
CA LEU A 170 12.36 -5.24 7.96
C LEU A 170 10.89 -5.16 8.37
N LYS A 171 10.45 -3.99 8.87
CA LYS A 171 9.02 -3.73 9.17
C LYS A 171 8.14 -3.85 7.93
N THR A 172 8.60 -3.36 6.77
CA THR A 172 7.88 -3.48 5.49
C THR A 172 7.62 -4.95 5.14
N PHE A 173 8.64 -5.80 5.22
CA PHE A 173 8.47 -7.24 5.00
C PHE A 173 7.58 -7.91 6.06
N ALA A 174 7.71 -7.52 7.32
CA ALA A 174 6.88 -8.03 8.41
C ALA A 174 5.39 -7.73 8.21
N ILE A 175 5.05 -6.52 7.72
CA ILE A 175 3.68 -6.14 7.39
C ILE A 175 3.12 -7.07 6.31
N ILE A 176 3.80 -7.21 5.18
CA ILE A 176 3.33 -8.05 4.07
C ILE A 176 3.21 -9.52 4.51
N LYS A 177 4.22 -10.04 5.24
CA LYS A 177 4.19 -11.40 5.79
C LYS A 177 2.95 -11.63 6.65
N THR A 178 2.68 -10.71 7.58
CA THR A 178 1.55 -10.83 8.51
C THR A 178 0.20 -10.74 7.82
N LEU A 179 0.05 -9.81 6.85
CA LEU A 179 -1.18 -9.69 6.07
C LEU A 179 -1.44 -10.94 5.22
N LEU A 180 -0.39 -11.61 4.75
CA LEU A 180 -0.48 -12.90 4.07
C LEU A 180 -0.90 -14.00 5.05
N GLN A 181 -0.22 -14.13 6.20
CA GLN A 181 -0.45 -15.15 7.21
C GLN A 181 -1.85 -15.13 7.81
N ASN A 182 -2.40 -13.93 8.03
CA ASN A 182 -3.70 -13.77 8.67
C ASN A 182 -4.88 -13.70 7.69
N GLY A 183 -4.62 -13.89 6.38
CA GLY A 183 -5.63 -13.87 5.33
C GLY A 183 -6.24 -12.49 5.08
N SER A 184 -5.50 -11.40 5.37
CA SER A 184 -5.93 -10.04 5.04
C SER A 184 -5.67 -9.68 3.58
N LEU A 185 -4.78 -10.41 2.89
CA LEU A 185 -4.66 -10.36 1.44
C LEU A 185 -5.68 -11.33 0.85
N GLU A 186 -6.72 -10.77 0.25
CA GLU A 186 -7.86 -11.53 -0.28
C GLU A 186 -7.79 -11.62 -1.80
N GLU A 187 -8.29 -12.73 -2.35
CA GLU A 187 -8.39 -12.90 -3.81
C GLU A 187 -9.27 -11.80 -4.42
N ASN A 188 -8.81 -11.20 -5.51
CA ASN A 188 -9.41 -10.03 -6.17
C ASN A 188 -9.50 -8.77 -5.28
N GLY A 189 -8.77 -8.73 -4.16
CA GLY A 189 -8.66 -7.57 -3.29
C GLY A 189 -7.87 -6.43 -3.93
N THR A 190 -7.77 -5.32 -3.21
CA THR A 190 -6.99 -4.15 -3.65
C THR A 190 -5.94 -3.79 -2.61
N ILE A 191 -4.71 -3.52 -3.07
CA ILE A 191 -3.65 -2.98 -2.24
C ILE A 191 -3.07 -1.73 -2.92
N ILE A 192 -2.84 -0.69 -2.13
CA ILE A 192 -2.21 0.56 -2.56
C ILE A 192 -0.92 0.69 -1.77
N LEU A 193 0.20 0.82 -2.47
CA LEU A 193 1.53 0.95 -1.92
C LEU A 193 2.09 2.33 -2.30
N ASP A 194 2.40 3.14 -1.31
CA ASP A 194 2.93 4.48 -1.51
C ASP A 194 4.42 4.49 -1.14
N GLU A 195 5.26 4.65 -2.15
CA GLU A 195 6.72 4.60 -2.05
C GLU A 195 7.25 3.42 -1.18
N PRO A 196 6.83 2.18 -1.44
CA PRO A 196 7.13 1.05 -0.56
C PRO A 196 8.63 0.74 -0.48
N GLU A 197 9.42 1.27 -1.42
CA GLU A 197 10.86 1.07 -1.50
C GLU A 197 11.70 2.05 -0.70
N VAL A 198 11.14 3.15 -0.18
CA VAL A 198 11.89 4.27 0.44
C VAL A 198 12.85 3.82 1.54
N HIS A 199 12.46 2.83 2.33
CA HIS A 199 13.27 2.32 3.45
C HIS A 199 13.99 1.02 3.12
N LEU A 200 13.98 0.58 1.84
CA LEU A 200 14.59 -0.66 1.42
C LEU A 200 15.97 -0.44 0.79
N HIS A 201 16.94 -1.26 1.20
CA HIS A 201 18.19 -1.37 0.46
C HIS A 201 17.89 -1.78 -1.01
N PRO A 202 18.66 -1.31 -2.02
CA PRO A 202 18.40 -1.64 -3.43
C PRO A 202 18.18 -3.14 -3.71
N GLU A 203 18.94 -4.02 -3.09
CA GLU A 203 18.74 -5.47 -3.22
C GLU A 203 17.37 -5.92 -2.67
N TRP A 204 16.91 -5.31 -1.59
CA TRP A 204 15.60 -5.61 -1.01
C TRP A 204 14.46 -5.02 -1.80
N GLN A 205 14.67 -3.89 -2.51
CA GLN A 205 13.69 -3.37 -3.46
C GLN A 205 13.39 -4.38 -4.56
N VAL A 206 14.43 -5.03 -5.10
CA VAL A 206 14.29 -6.07 -6.13
C VAL A 206 13.49 -7.27 -5.60
N VAL A 207 13.83 -7.75 -4.40
CA VAL A 207 13.10 -8.87 -3.78
C VAL A 207 11.64 -8.49 -3.47
N PHE A 208 11.41 -7.27 -2.98
CA PHE A 208 10.08 -6.78 -2.67
C PHE A 208 9.21 -6.67 -3.93
N ALA A 209 9.77 -6.20 -5.04
CA ALA A 209 9.12 -6.19 -6.35
C ALA A 209 8.67 -7.60 -6.80
N GLU A 210 9.54 -8.61 -6.66
CA GLU A 210 9.16 -10.01 -6.98
C GLU A 210 7.99 -10.49 -6.12
N ILE A 211 8.01 -10.17 -4.82
CA ILE A 211 6.93 -10.53 -3.90
C ILE A 211 5.60 -9.88 -4.34
N ILE A 212 5.60 -8.59 -4.68
CA ILE A 212 4.40 -7.88 -5.10
C ILE A 212 3.84 -8.45 -6.42
N VAL A 213 4.71 -8.74 -7.38
CA VAL A 213 4.32 -9.39 -8.64
C VAL A 213 3.71 -10.78 -8.39
N LEU A 214 4.30 -11.56 -7.50
CA LEU A 214 3.77 -12.88 -7.13
C LEU A 214 2.42 -12.76 -6.39
N ILE A 215 2.25 -11.79 -5.49
CA ILE A 215 0.98 -11.53 -4.83
C ILE A 215 -0.10 -11.18 -5.87
N GLN A 216 0.22 -10.30 -6.83
CA GLN A 216 -0.70 -9.99 -7.92
C GLN A 216 -1.13 -11.24 -8.67
N LYS A 217 -0.16 -12.05 -9.08
CA LYS A 217 -0.40 -13.26 -9.85
C LYS A 217 -1.24 -14.28 -9.11
N GLU A 218 -0.89 -14.58 -7.86
CA GLU A 218 -1.50 -15.67 -7.09
C GLU A 218 -2.88 -15.31 -6.52
N PHE A 219 -3.09 -14.04 -6.14
CA PHE A 219 -4.35 -13.55 -5.57
C PHE A 219 -5.20 -12.77 -6.57
N ASN A 220 -4.72 -12.56 -7.83
CA ASN A 220 -5.40 -11.72 -8.82
C ASN A 220 -5.78 -10.33 -8.25
N MET A 221 -4.92 -9.77 -7.40
CA MET A 221 -5.16 -8.50 -6.73
C MET A 221 -5.01 -7.31 -7.67
N HIS A 222 -5.77 -6.25 -7.41
CA HIS A 222 -5.55 -4.95 -7.99
C HIS A 222 -4.49 -4.22 -7.15
N ILE A 223 -3.32 -3.95 -7.73
CA ILE A 223 -2.22 -3.32 -7.02
C ILE A 223 -1.92 -1.96 -7.67
N LEU A 224 -2.03 -0.88 -6.88
CA LEU A 224 -1.59 0.46 -7.26
C LEU A 224 -0.31 0.78 -6.50
N ILE A 225 0.73 1.19 -7.24
CA ILE A 225 2.04 1.53 -6.67
C ILE A 225 2.42 2.94 -7.11
N ASN A 226 2.76 3.79 -6.14
CA ASN A 226 3.47 5.02 -6.38
C ASN A 226 4.95 4.78 -6.06
N THR A 227 5.86 5.16 -6.97
CA THR A 227 7.29 4.98 -6.76
C THR A 227 8.11 6.05 -7.47
N HIS A 228 9.23 6.42 -6.86
CA HIS A 228 10.28 7.25 -7.46
C HIS A 228 11.57 6.47 -7.73
N SER A 229 11.61 5.15 -7.46
CA SER A 229 12.78 4.32 -7.65
C SER A 229 12.83 3.70 -9.06
N PRO A 230 13.84 4.04 -9.88
CA PRO A 230 14.05 3.36 -11.16
C PRO A 230 14.38 1.87 -10.97
N TYR A 231 15.03 1.50 -9.86
CA TYR A 231 15.35 0.11 -9.55
C TYR A 231 14.09 -0.72 -9.27
N PHE A 232 13.17 -0.15 -8.46
CA PHE A 232 11.93 -0.81 -8.11
C PHE A 232 11.01 -0.93 -9.34
N LEU A 233 10.89 0.13 -10.15
CA LEU A 233 10.13 0.12 -11.39
C LEU A 233 10.66 -0.96 -12.35
N ASN A 234 11.98 -1.00 -12.58
CA ASN A 234 12.61 -1.98 -13.45
C ASN A 234 12.40 -3.42 -12.93
N ALA A 235 12.49 -3.63 -11.62
CA ALA A 235 12.24 -4.94 -11.03
C ALA A 235 10.79 -5.39 -11.23
N ILE A 236 9.80 -4.48 -11.11
CA ILE A 236 8.39 -4.78 -11.42
C ILE A 236 8.24 -5.22 -12.89
N GLU A 237 8.87 -4.50 -13.84
CA GLU A 237 8.85 -4.88 -15.26
C GLU A 237 9.41 -6.29 -15.48
N VAL A 238 10.66 -6.51 -15.06
CA VAL A 238 11.37 -7.79 -15.25
C VAL A 238 10.62 -8.96 -14.62
N TYR A 239 10.09 -8.79 -13.40
CA TYR A 239 9.34 -9.87 -12.76
C TYR A 239 7.95 -10.06 -13.36
N SER A 240 7.33 -9.02 -13.89
CA SER A 240 6.06 -9.14 -14.62
C SER A 240 6.22 -9.94 -15.91
N GLU A 241 7.32 -9.75 -16.64
CA GLU A 241 7.71 -10.57 -17.78
C GLU A 241 7.98 -12.02 -17.37
N LYS A 242 8.84 -12.22 -16.37
CA LYS A 242 9.20 -13.55 -15.85
C LYS A 242 7.99 -14.36 -15.41
N HIS A 243 6.96 -13.71 -14.88
CA HIS A 243 5.75 -14.35 -14.38
C HIS A 243 4.56 -14.32 -15.35
N ASN A 244 4.75 -13.78 -16.58
CA ASN A 244 3.75 -13.71 -17.65
C ASN A 244 2.48 -12.93 -17.22
N ILE A 245 2.66 -11.75 -16.64
CA ILE A 245 1.56 -10.85 -16.25
C ILE A 245 1.71 -9.43 -16.84
N VAL A 246 2.55 -9.24 -17.84
CA VAL A 246 2.82 -7.92 -18.47
C VAL A 246 1.54 -7.28 -18.98
N ASP A 247 0.64 -8.08 -19.56
CA ASP A 247 -0.67 -7.64 -20.07
C ASP A 247 -1.59 -7.04 -18.99
N ARG A 248 -1.29 -7.29 -17.70
CA ARG A 248 -2.02 -6.74 -16.55
C ARG A 248 -1.36 -5.48 -16.00
N CYS A 249 -0.15 -5.13 -16.45
CA CYS A 249 0.59 -3.97 -15.97
C CYS A 249 0.23 -2.72 -16.77
N LYS A 250 0.03 -1.61 -16.06
CA LYS A 250 -0.16 -0.28 -16.63
C LYS A 250 0.79 0.69 -15.94
N TYR A 251 1.40 1.56 -16.74
CA TYR A 251 2.41 2.51 -16.26
C TYR A 251 1.94 3.93 -16.51
N TYR A 252 1.98 4.75 -15.47
CA TYR A 252 1.48 6.12 -15.50
C TYR A 252 2.54 7.09 -15.00
N LYS A 253 2.56 8.27 -15.56
CA LYS A 253 3.47 9.36 -15.20
C LYS A 253 2.67 10.58 -14.75
N ALA A 254 3.01 11.12 -13.58
CA ALA A 254 2.50 12.41 -13.14
C ALA A 254 3.30 13.53 -13.79
N ILE A 255 2.60 14.48 -14.39
CA ILE A 255 3.18 15.68 -15.05
C ILE A 255 2.63 16.90 -14.33
N ASN A 256 3.54 17.76 -13.85
CA ASN A 256 3.16 19.03 -13.20
C ASN A 256 2.93 20.10 -14.27
N GLU A 257 1.73 20.66 -14.29
CA GLU A 257 1.29 21.76 -15.17
C GLU A 257 1.12 23.07 -14.36
N GLY A 258 1.98 23.28 -13.39
CA GLY A 258 1.99 24.47 -12.54
C GLY A 258 0.99 24.39 -11.39
N SER A 259 -0.27 24.76 -11.60
CA SER A 259 -1.31 24.75 -10.55
C SER A 259 -2.03 23.40 -10.41
N TYR A 260 -1.82 22.48 -11.32
CA TYR A 260 -2.41 21.13 -11.30
C TYR A 260 -1.43 20.11 -11.87
N SER A 261 -1.72 18.85 -11.66
CA SER A 261 -0.99 17.73 -12.23
C SER A 261 -1.91 16.87 -13.09
N ILE A 262 -1.38 16.33 -14.16
CA ILE A 262 -2.07 15.35 -15.00
C ILE A 262 -1.38 14.00 -14.90
N ILE A 263 -2.15 12.95 -15.06
CA ILE A 263 -1.64 11.57 -15.12
C ILE A 263 -1.68 11.11 -16.56
N LYS A 264 -0.50 10.84 -17.13
CA LYS A 264 -0.34 10.35 -18.50
C LYS A 264 -0.13 8.85 -18.49
N ASP A 265 -0.88 8.11 -19.32
CA ASP A 265 -0.60 6.71 -19.59
C ASP A 265 0.69 6.58 -20.43
N CYS A 266 1.66 5.84 -19.92
CA CYS A 266 2.94 5.56 -20.55
C CYS A 266 3.16 4.05 -20.77
N THR A 267 2.11 3.25 -20.73
CA THR A 267 2.19 1.79 -20.85
C THR A 267 2.89 1.34 -22.13
N GLU A 268 2.63 2.01 -23.24
CA GLU A 268 3.27 1.71 -24.53
C GLU A 268 4.67 2.34 -24.68
N ASN A 269 5.06 3.24 -23.77
CA ASN A 269 6.34 3.96 -23.82
C ASN A 269 6.85 4.29 -22.42
N ILE A 270 7.22 3.25 -21.67
CA ILE A 270 7.74 3.38 -20.31
C ILE A 270 9.06 4.17 -20.24
N ASP A 271 9.79 4.27 -21.35
CA ASP A 271 11.02 5.06 -21.45
C ASP A 271 10.81 6.53 -21.06
N GLU A 272 9.62 7.07 -21.22
CA GLU A 272 9.31 8.43 -20.76
C GLU A 272 9.40 8.56 -19.24
N ILE A 273 9.07 7.50 -18.50
CA ILE A 273 9.19 7.47 -17.05
C ILE A 273 10.66 7.38 -16.67
N TYR A 274 11.42 6.47 -17.29
CA TYR A 274 12.86 6.32 -17.02
C TYR A 274 13.64 7.60 -17.32
N ARG A 275 13.33 8.31 -18.43
CA ARG A 275 13.95 9.61 -18.72
C ARG A 275 13.69 10.64 -17.63
N GLN A 276 12.49 10.67 -17.07
CA GLN A 276 12.19 11.58 -15.95
C GLN A 276 12.96 11.20 -14.69
N LEU A 277 13.02 9.92 -14.35
CA LEU A 277 13.73 9.42 -13.16
C LEU A 277 15.25 9.57 -13.28
N SER A 278 15.80 9.46 -14.50
CA SER A 278 17.25 9.61 -14.75
C SER A 278 17.71 11.05 -14.95
N LYS A 279 16.79 11.99 -15.15
CA LYS A 279 17.13 13.41 -15.42
C LYS A 279 18.08 14.02 -14.37
N PRO A 280 17.87 13.85 -13.05
CA PRO A 280 18.81 14.39 -12.06
C PRO A 280 20.25 13.85 -12.22
N PHE A 281 20.38 12.63 -12.66
CA PHE A 281 21.67 12.00 -12.93
C PHE A 281 22.37 12.63 -14.12
N GLN A 282 21.62 12.86 -15.20
CA GLN A 282 22.14 13.55 -16.40
C GLN A 282 22.55 14.99 -16.09
N ASP A 283 21.75 15.69 -15.29
CA ASP A 283 22.05 17.07 -14.87
C ASP A 283 23.36 17.13 -14.07
N LEU A 284 23.61 16.18 -13.17
CA LEU A 284 24.85 16.07 -12.39
C LEU A 284 26.05 15.75 -13.29
N GLU A 285 25.91 14.86 -14.27
CA GLU A 285 26.98 14.58 -15.23
C GLU A 285 27.30 15.81 -16.08
N ASN A 286 26.29 16.54 -16.53
CA ASN A 286 26.47 17.80 -17.27
C ASN A 286 27.24 18.84 -16.44
N GLU A 287 26.94 18.99 -15.14
CA GLU A 287 27.69 19.86 -14.24
C GLU A 287 29.15 19.41 -14.06
N ARG A 288 29.42 18.12 -14.00
CA ARG A 288 30.77 17.57 -13.92
C ARG A 288 31.59 17.92 -15.14
N TRP A 289 31.01 17.85 -16.34
CA TRP A 289 31.69 18.20 -17.59
C TRP A 289 31.95 19.69 -17.71
N LYS A 290 31.03 20.57 -17.25
CA LYS A 290 31.26 22.02 -17.24
C LYS A 290 32.45 22.46 -16.38
N ASN A 291 32.70 21.73 -15.29
CA ASN A 291 33.78 22.07 -14.34
C ASN A 291 35.15 21.49 -14.76
N ASN A 292 35.21 20.59 -15.73
CA ASN A 292 36.43 19.94 -16.22
C ASN A 292 36.88 20.41 -17.61
N GLY A 293 36.21 21.37 -18.22
CA GLY A 293 36.54 22.03 -19.48
C GLY A 293 36.81 23.50 -19.26
#